data_41a1726f4d4bf91e859883cfa324009e
#
_entry.id   41a1726f4d4bf91e859883cfa324009e
#
_cell.length_a   1.000
_cell.length_b   1.000
_cell.length_c   1.000
_cell.angle_alpha   90.00
_cell.angle_beta   90.00
_cell.angle_gamma   90.00
#
_symmetry.space_group_name_H-M   'P 1'
#
loop_
_entity.id
_entity.type
_entity.pdbx_description
1 polymer ?
#
loop_
_entity_poly.entity_id
_entity_poly.type
_entity_poly.pdbx_seq_one_letter_code
_entity_poly.pdbx_strand_id
1 'polypeptide(L)'
;MSFNNISFILHQPQLSENVGASARAMKNFKFKKLIIVKPKPIFPNDKILATSVGAKDLIVNAKVYESLEQAVKKADYVIAASARFRNKNIKHIKLNDLKKIDFNKKVAFLFGSESSGLSNNEISYAN
;
A
#
# COMPACT_ATOMS: atom_id res chain seq x y z
N MET A 1 -19.57 1.76 -7.60
CA MET A 1 -18.92 1.08 -6.50
C MET A 1 -17.97 2.04 -5.79
N SER A 2 -18.12 2.16 -4.50
CA SER A 2 -17.26 3.03 -3.71
C SER A 2 -16.05 2.26 -3.20
N PHE A 3 -14.83 2.82 -3.38
CA PHE A 3 -13.60 2.23 -2.87
C PHE A 3 -13.12 2.94 -1.60
N ASN A 4 -14.03 3.57 -0.87
CA ASN A 4 -13.68 4.31 0.35
C ASN A 4 -13.17 3.40 1.48
N ASN A 5 -13.46 2.11 1.42
CA ASN A 5 -13.02 1.14 2.42
C ASN A 5 -11.69 0.48 2.07
N ILE A 6 -11.11 0.82 0.93
CA ILE A 6 -9.86 0.22 0.47
C ILE A 6 -8.73 1.22 0.64
N SER A 7 -7.65 0.79 1.31
CA SER A 7 -6.45 1.59 1.45
C SER A 7 -5.25 0.85 0.87
N PHE A 8 -4.26 1.62 0.43
CA PHE A 8 -3.00 1.10 -0.09
C PHE A 8 -1.89 1.56 0.84
N ILE A 9 -1.13 0.61 1.35
CA ILE A 9 -0.04 0.87 2.28
C ILE A 9 1.29 0.62 1.57
N LEU A 10 2.12 1.65 1.48
CA LEU A 10 3.49 1.53 1.01
C LEU A 10 4.40 1.51 2.23
N HIS A 11 5.02 0.36 2.48
CA HIS A 11 5.91 0.17 3.62
C HIS A 11 7.35 0.42 3.21
N GLN A 12 7.97 1.42 3.84
CA GLN A 12 9.36 1.81 3.60
C GLN A 12 9.67 2.04 2.11
N PRO A 13 8.86 2.87 1.41
CA PRO A 13 9.18 3.19 0.02
C PRO A 13 10.53 3.90 -0.06
N GLN A 14 11.32 3.55 -1.06
CA GLN A 14 12.68 4.04 -1.22
C GLN A 14 12.81 5.15 -2.26
N LEU A 15 12.03 5.08 -3.33
CA LEU A 15 12.13 6.01 -4.44
C LEU A 15 10.91 6.91 -4.54
N SER A 16 11.15 8.22 -4.59
CA SER A 16 10.09 9.22 -4.69
C SER A 16 9.22 9.01 -5.93
N GLU A 17 9.84 8.71 -7.08
CA GLU A 17 9.11 8.49 -8.32
C GLU A 17 8.18 7.28 -8.26
N ASN A 18 8.50 6.27 -7.48
CA ASN A 18 7.62 5.12 -7.31
C ASN A 18 6.40 5.45 -6.44
N VAL A 19 6.58 6.32 -5.46
CA VAL A 19 5.45 6.82 -4.67
C VAL A 19 4.50 7.61 -5.56
N GLY A 20 5.04 8.51 -6.38
CA GLY A 20 4.23 9.29 -7.32
C GLY A 20 3.51 8.42 -8.34
N ALA A 21 4.21 7.42 -8.89
CA ALA A 21 3.63 6.48 -9.85
C ALA A 21 2.50 5.65 -9.21
N SER A 22 2.68 5.24 -7.95
CA SER A 22 1.65 4.51 -7.22
C SER A 22 0.39 5.35 -7.04
N ALA A 23 0.55 6.61 -6.69
CA ALA A 23 -0.58 7.53 -6.54
C ALA A 23 -1.34 7.70 -7.86
N ARG A 24 -0.60 7.81 -8.99
CA ARG A 24 -1.21 7.91 -10.31
C ARG A 24 -2.03 6.65 -10.65
N ALA A 25 -1.45 5.48 -10.40
CA ALA A 25 -2.14 4.21 -10.64
C ALA A 25 -3.41 4.11 -9.81
N MET A 26 -3.33 4.47 -8.52
CA MET A 26 -4.48 4.48 -7.64
C MET A 26 -5.59 5.40 -8.17
N LYS A 27 -5.22 6.60 -8.60
CA LYS A 27 -6.16 7.57 -9.11
C LYS A 27 -6.88 7.06 -10.36
N ASN A 28 -6.15 6.39 -11.26
CA ASN A 28 -6.72 5.81 -12.47
C ASN A 28 -7.78 4.75 -12.15
N PHE A 29 -7.60 4.01 -11.07
CA PHE A 29 -8.55 2.99 -10.63
C PHE A 29 -9.53 3.51 -9.57
N LYS A 30 -9.53 4.82 -9.31
CA LYS A 30 -10.46 5.51 -8.39
C LYS A 30 -10.27 5.12 -6.92
N PHE A 31 -9.09 4.66 -6.54
CA PHE A 31 -8.73 4.48 -5.13
C PHE A 31 -8.28 5.81 -4.55
N LYS A 32 -8.59 6.05 -3.27
CA LYS A 32 -8.40 7.36 -2.65
C LYS A 32 -7.53 7.36 -1.40
N LYS A 33 -7.32 6.21 -0.77
CA LYS A 33 -6.64 6.15 0.52
C LYS A 33 -5.24 5.59 0.38
N LEU A 34 -4.26 6.49 0.45
CA LEU A 34 -2.83 6.14 0.43
C LEU A 34 -2.27 6.28 1.84
N ILE A 35 -1.57 5.25 2.28
CA ILE A 35 -0.89 5.21 3.58
C ILE A 35 0.58 4.93 3.34
N ILE A 36 1.44 5.69 4.01
CA ILE A 36 2.89 5.56 3.90
C ILE A 36 3.44 5.19 5.29
N VAL A 37 4.28 4.17 5.35
CA VAL A 37 4.92 3.75 6.59
C VAL A 37 6.43 3.89 6.45
N LYS A 38 7.04 4.70 7.29
CA LYS A 38 8.49 4.90 7.35
C LYS A 38 9.12 5.14 5.98
N PRO A 39 8.71 6.16 5.23
CA PRO A 39 9.31 6.42 3.92
C PRO A 39 10.79 6.78 4.07
N LYS A 40 11.62 6.27 3.16
CA LYS A 40 13.04 6.62 3.12
C LYS A 40 13.22 8.06 2.68
N PRO A 41 12.59 8.55 1.59
CA PRO A 41 12.64 9.97 1.26
C PRO A 41 11.76 10.77 2.21
N ILE A 42 12.05 12.06 2.33
CA ILE A 42 11.19 12.99 3.06
C ILE A 42 9.83 13.01 2.37
N PHE A 43 8.76 12.87 3.13
CA PHE A 43 7.42 12.81 2.56
C PHE A 43 6.54 13.93 3.13
N PRO A 44 5.86 14.70 2.27
CA PRO A 44 6.02 14.73 0.81
C PRO A 44 7.26 15.51 0.38
N ASN A 45 7.65 15.39 -0.88
CA ASN A 45 8.72 16.20 -1.46
C ASN A 45 8.37 16.58 -2.91
N ASP A 46 9.18 17.47 -3.50
CA ASP A 46 8.90 18.00 -4.82
C ASP A 46 8.89 16.92 -5.90
N LYS A 47 9.78 15.93 -5.80
CA LYS A 47 9.86 14.84 -6.77
C LYS A 47 8.64 13.94 -6.72
N ILE A 48 8.14 13.65 -5.52
CA ILE A 48 6.90 12.90 -5.34
C ILE A 48 5.74 13.66 -6.01
N LEU A 49 5.64 14.95 -5.73
CA LEU A 49 4.58 15.77 -6.32
C LEU A 49 4.70 15.89 -7.83
N ALA A 50 5.93 16.02 -8.34
CA ALA A 50 6.16 16.13 -9.78
C ALA A 50 5.79 14.84 -10.51
N THR A 51 6.01 13.67 -9.89
CA THR A 51 5.72 12.37 -10.51
C THR A 51 4.30 11.88 -10.26
N SER A 52 3.53 12.59 -9.45
CA SER A 52 2.13 12.24 -9.15
C SER A 52 1.13 13.09 -9.94
N VAL A 53 1.46 13.41 -11.18
CA VAL A 53 0.63 14.27 -12.05
C VAL A 53 -0.83 13.75 -12.09
N GLY A 54 -1.78 14.63 -11.79
CA GLY A 54 -3.19 14.28 -11.72
C GLY A 54 -3.61 13.55 -10.44
N ALA A 55 -2.65 13.19 -9.58
CA ALA A 55 -2.93 12.46 -8.35
C ALA A 55 -2.31 13.13 -7.11
N LYS A 56 -2.04 14.44 -7.18
CA LYS A 56 -1.45 15.17 -6.06
C LYS A 56 -2.33 15.17 -4.82
N ASP A 57 -3.63 15.11 -5.00
CA ASP A 57 -4.58 15.02 -3.90
C ASP A 57 -4.36 13.78 -3.04
N LEU A 58 -3.99 12.65 -3.67
CA LEU A 58 -3.68 11.43 -2.93
C LEU A 58 -2.43 11.60 -2.07
N ILE A 59 -1.43 12.32 -2.57
CA ILE A 59 -0.21 12.61 -1.81
C ILE A 59 -0.52 13.55 -0.63
N VAL A 60 -1.26 14.62 -0.89
CA VAL A 60 -1.58 15.63 0.13
C VAL A 60 -2.42 15.00 1.25
N ASN A 61 -3.33 14.10 0.92
CA ASN A 61 -4.22 13.47 1.89
C ASN A 61 -3.66 12.16 2.47
N ALA A 62 -2.48 11.73 2.03
CA ALA A 62 -1.88 10.49 2.52
C ALA A 62 -1.58 10.57 4.01
N LYS A 63 -1.78 9.47 4.71
CA LYS A 63 -1.42 9.34 6.11
C LYS A 63 -0.06 8.67 6.23
N VAL A 64 0.79 9.21 7.11
CA VAL A 64 2.13 8.69 7.35
C VAL A 64 2.19 8.14 8.77
N TYR A 65 2.65 6.90 8.90
CA TYR A 65 2.79 6.24 10.18
C TYR A 65 4.24 5.81 10.44
N GLU A 66 4.58 5.74 11.73
CA GLU A 66 5.91 5.32 12.18
C GLU A 66 6.07 3.81 12.21
N SER A 67 4.96 3.06 12.22
CA SER A 67 5.02 1.60 12.27
C SER A 67 3.89 1.00 11.44
N LEU A 68 4.15 -0.22 10.97
CA LEU A 68 3.15 -0.98 10.23
C LEU A 68 1.97 -1.35 11.13
N GLU A 69 2.23 -1.64 12.40
CA GLU A 69 1.19 -1.93 13.37
C GLU A 69 0.14 -0.82 13.43
N GLN A 70 0.59 0.44 13.49
CA GLN A 70 -0.31 1.59 13.51
C GLN A 70 -1.09 1.71 12.20
N ALA A 71 -0.41 1.45 11.08
CA ALA A 71 -1.01 1.60 9.75
C ALA A 71 -2.15 0.61 9.51
N VAL A 72 -2.04 -0.62 10.04
CA VAL A 72 -3.03 -1.68 9.81
C VAL A 72 -4.11 -1.77 10.89
N LYS A 73 -4.00 -0.96 11.93
CA LYS A 73 -4.84 -1.09 13.13
C LYS A 73 -6.34 -1.03 12.81
N LYS A 74 -6.74 -0.21 11.86
CA LYS A 74 -8.16 -0.02 11.51
C LYS A 74 -8.63 -0.92 10.37
N ALA A 75 -7.74 -1.74 9.81
CA ALA A 75 -8.11 -2.61 8.71
C ALA A 75 -8.72 -3.91 9.22
N ASP A 76 -9.81 -4.34 8.59
CA ASP A 76 -10.40 -5.66 8.89
C ASP A 76 -9.61 -6.76 8.21
N TYR A 77 -9.08 -6.48 7.01
CA TYR A 77 -8.23 -7.42 6.26
C TYR A 77 -7.01 -6.69 5.74
N VAL A 78 -5.86 -7.36 5.84
CA VAL A 78 -4.61 -6.87 5.25
C VAL A 78 -4.15 -7.91 4.23
N ILE A 79 -3.99 -7.48 2.98
CA ILE A 79 -3.58 -8.34 1.88
C ILE A 79 -2.18 -7.92 1.47
N ALA A 80 -1.22 -8.82 1.67
CA ALA A 80 0.16 -8.55 1.27
C ALA A 80 0.32 -8.80 -0.23
N ALA A 81 0.84 -7.79 -0.94
CA ALA A 81 1.19 -7.91 -2.34
C ALA A 81 2.70 -8.03 -2.43
N SER A 82 3.19 -9.15 -2.95
CA SER A 82 4.61 -9.40 -3.10
C SER A 82 4.88 -9.99 -4.47
N ALA A 83 5.89 -9.45 -5.14
CA ALA A 83 6.39 -10.00 -6.40
C ALA A 83 7.39 -11.13 -6.18
N ARG A 84 7.76 -11.41 -4.94
CA ARG A 84 8.77 -12.42 -4.60
C ARG A 84 8.12 -13.69 -4.08
N PHE A 85 8.58 -14.84 -4.59
CA PHE A 85 8.37 -16.11 -3.92
C PHE A 85 9.27 -16.13 -2.70
N ARG A 86 8.65 -16.21 -1.52
CA ARG A 86 9.40 -16.30 -0.29
C ARG A 86 9.43 -17.75 0.16
N ASN A 87 8.84 -18.08 1.23
CA ASN A 87 8.82 -19.43 1.75
C ASN A 87 7.63 -20.20 1.17
N LYS A 88 7.80 -21.52 0.96
CA LYS A 88 6.71 -22.40 0.50
C LYS A 88 5.49 -22.39 1.43
N ASN A 89 5.68 -22.01 2.67
CA ASN A 89 4.61 -21.96 3.67
C ASN A 89 3.80 -20.68 3.66
N ILE A 90 4.19 -19.67 2.88
CA ILE A 90 3.48 -18.41 2.80
C ILE A 90 2.44 -18.53 1.69
N LYS A 91 1.19 -18.34 2.07
CA LYS A 91 0.10 -18.35 1.10
C LYS A 91 0.16 -17.09 0.25
N HIS A 92 0.32 -17.28 -1.04
CA HIS A 92 0.16 -16.19 -1.99
C HIS A 92 -1.32 -16.05 -2.31
N ILE A 93 -1.84 -14.83 -2.28
CA ILE A 93 -3.22 -14.60 -2.66
C ILE A 93 -3.30 -14.70 -4.18
N LYS A 94 -4.05 -15.69 -4.64
CA LYS A 94 -4.37 -15.84 -6.05
C LYS A 94 -5.50 -14.90 -6.41
N LEU A 95 -5.60 -14.53 -7.67
CA LEU A 95 -6.65 -13.63 -8.14
C LEU A 95 -8.04 -14.14 -7.74
N ASN A 96 -8.24 -15.46 -7.74
CA ASN A 96 -9.50 -16.08 -7.34
C ASN A 96 -9.83 -15.88 -5.86
N ASP A 97 -8.82 -15.76 -5.02
CA ASP A 97 -9.01 -15.55 -3.59
C ASP A 97 -9.50 -14.15 -3.26
N LEU A 98 -9.23 -13.19 -4.16
CA LEU A 98 -9.74 -11.82 -4.00
C LEU A 98 -11.26 -11.77 -4.08
N LYS A 99 -11.87 -12.69 -4.80
CA LYS A 99 -13.33 -12.78 -4.89
C LYS A 99 -14.00 -13.16 -3.59
N LYS A 100 -13.26 -13.75 -2.66
CA LYS A 100 -13.75 -14.16 -1.35
C LYS A 100 -13.70 -13.04 -0.33
N ILE A 101 -13.08 -11.92 -0.66
CA ILE A 101 -12.92 -10.81 0.25
C ILE A 101 -14.17 -9.95 0.23
N ASP A 102 -14.68 -9.65 1.41
CA ASP A 102 -15.80 -8.72 1.55
C ASP A 102 -15.29 -7.29 1.49
N PHE A 103 -15.42 -6.65 0.34
CA PHE A 103 -14.97 -5.27 0.15
C PHE A 103 -15.89 -4.24 0.80
N ASN A 104 -16.94 -4.65 1.49
CA ASN A 104 -17.67 -3.78 2.41
C ASN A 104 -16.93 -3.59 3.73
N LYS A 105 -15.96 -4.45 4.01
CA LYS A 105 -15.06 -4.31 5.15
C LYS A 105 -13.89 -3.39 4.78
N LYS A 106 -13.13 -2.98 5.79
CA LYS A 106 -11.94 -2.16 5.58
C LYS A 106 -10.78 -3.06 5.16
N VAL A 107 -10.35 -2.92 3.91
CA VAL A 107 -9.31 -3.74 3.32
C VAL A 107 -8.08 -2.87 3.04
N ALA A 108 -6.93 -3.34 3.46
CA ALA A 108 -5.65 -2.68 3.19
C ALA A 108 -4.78 -3.59 2.32
N PHE A 109 -4.29 -3.06 1.20
CA PHE A 109 -3.29 -3.75 0.38
C PHE A 109 -1.91 -3.25 0.80
N LEU A 110 -1.05 -4.18 1.20
CA LEU A 110 0.28 -3.88 1.73
C LEU A 110 1.37 -4.19 0.70
N PHE A 111 2.17 -3.18 0.38
CA PHE A 111 3.30 -3.30 -0.54
C PHE A 111 4.59 -2.99 0.20
N GLY A 112 5.62 -3.81 -0.02
CA GLY A 112 6.93 -3.60 0.58
C GLY A 112 7.82 -2.67 -0.23
N SER A 113 9.08 -2.51 0.23
CA SER A 113 10.05 -1.66 -0.45
C SER A 113 10.43 -2.23 -1.82
N GLU A 114 10.90 -1.37 -2.71
CA GLU A 114 11.21 -1.74 -4.09
C GLU A 114 12.36 -2.75 -4.17
N SER A 115 13.33 -2.65 -3.27
CA SER A 115 14.51 -3.52 -3.31
C SER A 115 14.34 -4.84 -2.58
N SER A 116 13.67 -4.84 -1.43
CA SER A 116 13.58 -6.02 -0.56
C SER A 116 12.19 -6.61 -0.44
N GLY A 117 11.16 -5.90 -0.93
CA GLY A 117 9.78 -6.34 -0.77
C GLY A 117 9.37 -6.39 0.70
N LEU A 118 8.49 -7.30 1.03
CA LEU A 118 8.02 -7.48 2.41
C LEU A 118 8.82 -8.57 3.10
N SER A 119 9.25 -8.28 4.34
CA SER A 119 9.89 -9.28 5.20
C SER A 119 8.84 -10.25 5.74
N ASN A 120 9.30 -11.37 6.33
CA ASN A 120 8.39 -12.32 6.97
C ASN A 120 7.63 -11.67 8.13
N ASN A 121 8.28 -10.78 8.86
CA ASN A 121 7.63 -10.04 9.95
C ASN A 121 6.53 -9.12 9.41
N GLU A 122 6.78 -8.44 8.30
CA GLU A 122 5.79 -7.57 7.68
C GLU A 122 4.61 -8.38 7.13
N ILE A 123 4.88 -9.52 6.51
CA ILE A 123 3.84 -10.41 5.99
C ILE A 123 2.96 -10.96 7.11
N SER A 124 3.50 -11.09 8.33
CA SER A 124 2.73 -11.59 9.47
C SER A 124 1.52 -10.71 9.81
N TYR A 125 1.52 -9.44 9.39
CA TYR A 125 0.36 -8.55 9.58
C TYR A 125 -0.75 -8.82 8.56
N ALA A 126 -0.48 -9.60 7.52
CA ALA A 126 -1.48 -9.92 6.50
C ALA A 126 -2.37 -11.07 6.95
N ASN A 127 -3.57 -11.05 6.45
CA ASN A 127 -4.57 -12.10 6.71
C ASN A 127 -4.42 -13.29 5.75
#